data_fe2d76bf2a27c4b92ee25d6e0e22310c
#
_entry.id   fe2d76bf2a27c4b92ee25d6e0e22310c
#
_cell.length_a   1.000
_cell.length_b   1.000
_cell.length_c   1.000
_cell.angle_alpha   90.00
_cell.angle_beta   90.00
_cell.angle_gamma   90.00
#
_symmetry.space_group_name_H-M   'P 1'
#
loop_
_entity.id
_entity.type
_entity.pdbx_description
1 polymer ?
#
loop_
_entity_poly.entity_id
_entity_poly.type
_entity_poly.pdbx_seq_one_letter_code
_entity_poly.pdbx_strand_id
1 'polypeptide(L)'
;MTVTRLLLGSTLALTLGSCAMMAPTMSYTLAKQPAGGALSSSGMVDVKKDGMTVMTTARVMGLAPNTYYVAHYHLQGAASADPCSSGGAPIMNSALVGQSDATGMLTLTGSVAAADVMNATYFNIHTARDATGAPADAGVTCTGIKM
;
A
#
# COMPACT_ATOMS: atom_id res chain seq x y z
N MET A 1 -35.14 54.74 45.28
CA MET A 1 -33.96 54.66 44.46
C MET A 1 -33.47 53.16 44.52
N THR A 2 -33.84 52.37 43.51
CA THR A 2 -33.55 50.94 43.49
C THR A 2 -32.45 50.69 42.44
N VAL A 3 -31.28 50.23 42.87
CA VAL A 3 -30.13 50.00 42.01
C VAL A 3 -30.13 48.53 41.61
N THR A 4 -30.47 48.25 40.35
CA THR A 4 -30.43 46.92 39.75
C THR A 4 -28.98 46.60 39.30
N ARG A 5 -28.34 45.61 39.91
CA ARG A 5 -27.01 45.09 39.49
C ARG A 5 -27.19 44.06 38.39
N LEU A 6 -26.68 44.35 37.20
CA LEU A 6 -26.53 43.39 36.08
C LEU A 6 -25.30 42.52 36.33
N LEU A 7 -25.52 41.21 36.47
CA LEU A 7 -24.45 40.21 36.47
C LEU A 7 -24.16 39.77 35.03
N LEU A 8 -23.00 40.16 34.49
CA LEU A 8 -22.47 39.59 33.23
C LEU A 8 -21.88 38.22 33.53
N GLY A 9 -22.53 37.18 33.06
CA GLY A 9 -21.98 35.83 33.07
C GLY A 9 -21.07 35.63 31.86
N SER A 10 -19.75 35.48 32.08
CA SER A 10 -18.79 35.08 31.04
C SER A 10 -18.85 33.59 30.84
N THR A 11 -19.36 33.13 29.71
CA THR A 11 -19.30 31.73 29.28
C THR A 11 -17.92 31.46 28.67
N LEU A 12 -17.08 30.70 29.37
CA LEU A 12 -15.81 30.20 28.90
C LEU A 12 -16.07 28.98 27.94
N ALA A 13 -15.96 29.21 26.64
CA ALA A 13 -16.05 28.14 25.65
C ALA A 13 -14.73 27.32 25.66
N LEU A 14 -14.78 26.11 26.19
CA LEU A 14 -13.70 25.12 26.02
C LEU A 14 -13.73 24.58 24.58
N THR A 15 -12.78 24.99 23.77
CA THR A 15 -12.50 24.36 22.48
C THR A 15 -11.74 23.05 22.72
N LEU A 16 -12.44 21.93 22.62
CA LEU A 16 -11.82 20.60 22.57
C LEU A 16 -11.08 20.46 21.23
N GLY A 17 -9.77 20.71 21.25
CA GLY A 17 -8.88 20.44 20.12
C GLY A 17 -8.86 18.96 19.85
N SER A 18 -9.54 18.51 18.78
CA SER A 18 -9.49 17.13 18.30
C SER A 18 -8.08 16.90 17.71
N CYS A 19 -7.16 16.30 18.46
CA CYS A 19 -5.93 15.74 17.89
C CYS A 19 -6.33 14.59 16.99
N ALA A 20 -6.42 14.83 15.69
CA ALA A 20 -6.52 13.75 14.72
C ALA A 20 -5.21 12.93 14.80
N MET A 21 -5.26 11.76 15.42
CA MET A 21 -4.14 10.82 15.39
C MET A 21 -3.98 10.34 13.96
N MET A 22 -2.89 10.74 13.31
CA MET A 22 -2.54 10.19 11.99
C MET A 22 -2.20 8.71 12.16
N ALA A 23 -2.84 7.85 11.37
CA ALA A 23 -2.52 6.43 11.37
C ALA A 23 -1.05 6.21 10.99
N PRO A 24 -0.33 5.29 11.66
CA PRO A 24 1.06 5.00 11.35
C PRO A 24 1.19 4.44 9.93
N THR A 25 2.28 4.80 9.25
CA THR A 25 2.69 4.17 8.00
C THR A 25 3.57 2.97 8.34
N MET A 26 3.24 1.82 7.78
CA MET A 26 4.06 0.60 7.87
C MET A 26 4.88 0.47 6.59
N SER A 27 6.19 0.28 6.74
CA SER A 27 7.12 0.12 5.61
C SER A 27 7.66 -1.29 5.56
N TYR A 28 7.60 -1.93 4.40
CA TYR A 28 8.07 -3.29 4.18
C TYR A 28 9.10 -3.32 3.05
N THR A 29 10.19 -4.08 3.26
CA THR A 29 11.23 -4.25 2.25
C THR A 29 10.80 -5.26 1.19
N LEU A 30 10.80 -4.85 -0.06
CA LEU A 30 10.56 -5.70 -1.21
C LEU A 30 11.83 -6.44 -1.61
N ALA A 31 11.72 -7.75 -1.74
CA ALA A 31 12.82 -8.63 -2.13
C ALA A 31 12.54 -9.31 -3.48
N LYS A 32 13.60 -9.47 -4.28
CA LYS A 32 13.54 -10.17 -5.56
C LYS A 32 12.95 -11.58 -5.40
N GLN A 33 12.13 -11.97 -6.37
CA GLN A 33 11.56 -13.30 -6.48
C GLN A 33 12.21 -14.07 -7.62
N PRO A 34 12.10 -15.43 -7.64
CA PRO A 34 12.69 -16.26 -8.71
C PRO A 34 12.25 -15.86 -10.12
N ALA A 35 10.99 -15.46 -10.32
CA ALA A 35 10.49 -14.99 -11.61
C ALA A 35 11.15 -13.70 -12.10
N GLY A 36 11.83 -12.96 -11.20
CA GLY A 36 12.64 -11.79 -11.57
C GLY A 36 13.90 -12.12 -12.37
N GLY A 37 14.30 -13.41 -12.46
CA GLY A 37 15.40 -13.85 -13.33
C GLY A 37 16.68 -12.99 -13.18
N ALA A 38 17.09 -12.32 -14.25
CA ALA A 38 18.27 -11.47 -14.28
C ALA A 38 18.07 -10.07 -13.66
N LEU A 39 16.85 -9.69 -13.27
CA LEU A 39 16.58 -8.40 -12.61
C LEU A 39 17.30 -8.34 -11.26
N SER A 40 17.64 -7.12 -10.83
CA SER A 40 18.18 -6.84 -9.50
C SER A 40 17.15 -6.10 -8.63
N SER A 41 15.88 -6.50 -8.76
CA SER A 41 14.74 -5.81 -8.15
C SER A 41 14.84 -5.75 -6.63
N SER A 42 14.70 -4.54 -6.09
CA SER A 42 14.63 -4.26 -4.65
C SER A 42 13.86 -2.97 -4.42
N GLY A 43 13.36 -2.77 -3.22
CA GLY A 43 12.62 -1.56 -2.93
C GLY A 43 11.86 -1.61 -1.61
N MET A 44 10.89 -0.74 -1.47
CA MET A 44 10.04 -0.66 -0.30
C MET A 44 8.58 -0.43 -0.72
N VAL A 45 7.67 -0.94 0.08
CA VAL A 45 6.26 -0.58 0.01
C VAL A 45 5.83 0.02 1.35
N ASP A 46 5.27 1.22 1.27
CA ASP A 46 4.66 1.93 2.38
C ASP A 46 3.15 1.70 2.35
N VAL A 47 2.60 1.25 3.47
CA VAL A 47 1.19 0.95 3.65
C VAL A 47 0.66 1.79 4.80
N LYS A 48 -0.34 2.62 4.53
CA LYS A 48 -1.00 3.46 5.52
C LYS A 48 -2.50 3.18 5.52
N LYS A 49 -3.02 2.75 6.68
CA LYS A 49 -4.47 2.64 6.88
C LYS A 49 -5.00 3.98 7.37
N ASP A 50 -5.91 4.58 6.60
CA ASP A 50 -6.57 5.85 6.92
C ASP A 50 -8.09 5.63 6.92
N GLY A 51 -8.64 5.45 8.10
CA GLY A 51 -10.05 5.10 8.25
C GLY A 51 -10.40 3.77 7.56
N MET A 52 -11.29 3.83 6.57
CA MET A 52 -11.74 2.68 5.79
C MET A 52 -10.92 2.44 4.51
N THR A 53 -9.83 3.17 4.34
CA THR A 53 -8.99 3.09 3.13
C THR A 53 -7.57 2.69 3.51
N VAL A 54 -6.93 1.89 2.67
CA VAL A 54 -5.51 1.59 2.72
C VAL A 54 -4.84 2.31 1.55
N MET A 55 -3.91 3.21 1.86
CA MET A 55 -3.05 3.88 0.89
C MET A 55 -1.74 3.13 0.76
N THR A 56 -1.30 2.91 -0.47
CA THR A 56 -0.09 2.16 -0.79
C THR A 56 0.82 2.98 -1.68
N THR A 57 2.11 3.00 -1.36
CA THR A 57 3.15 3.55 -2.24
C THR A 57 4.31 2.55 -2.30
N ALA A 58 4.55 1.95 -3.46
CA ALA A 58 5.69 1.09 -3.71
C ALA A 58 6.73 1.83 -4.55
N ARG A 59 7.99 1.76 -4.14
CA ARG A 59 9.15 2.29 -4.87
C ARG A 59 10.13 1.15 -5.09
N VAL A 60 10.42 0.85 -6.34
CA VAL A 60 11.25 -0.29 -6.75
C VAL A 60 12.31 0.17 -7.73
N MET A 61 13.49 -0.39 -7.62
CA MET A 61 14.62 -0.20 -8.53
C MET A 61 15.12 -1.54 -9.06
N GLY A 62 15.95 -1.50 -10.10
CA GLY A 62 16.55 -2.71 -10.68
C GLY A 62 15.58 -3.53 -11.53
N LEU A 63 14.53 -2.90 -12.00
CA LEU A 63 13.56 -3.46 -12.94
C LEU A 63 14.02 -3.28 -14.40
N ALA A 64 13.35 -3.95 -15.35
CA ALA A 64 13.58 -3.69 -16.77
C ALA A 64 13.10 -2.27 -17.12
N PRO A 65 13.87 -1.48 -17.89
CA PRO A 65 13.48 -0.13 -18.29
C PRO A 65 12.22 -0.10 -19.16
N ASN A 66 11.43 0.97 -19.05
CA ASN A 66 10.27 1.26 -19.90
C ASN A 66 9.27 0.08 -19.99
N THR A 67 9.14 -0.68 -18.91
CA THR A 67 8.35 -1.92 -18.85
C THR A 67 7.16 -1.72 -17.92
N TYR A 68 5.99 -2.23 -18.30
CA TYR A 68 4.80 -2.19 -17.45
C TYR A 68 4.89 -3.23 -16.34
N TYR A 69 4.40 -2.83 -15.17
CA TYR A 69 4.30 -3.65 -13.96
C TYR A 69 2.92 -3.50 -13.35
N VAL A 70 2.48 -4.54 -12.68
CA VAL A 70 1.26 -4.55 -11.87
C VAL A 70 1.55 -5.12 -10.50
N ALA A 71 1.02 -4.49 -9.47
CA ALA A 71 1.11 -4.98 -8.11
C ALA A 71 -0.28 -5.30 -7.56
N HIS A 72 -0.34 -6.33 -6.71
CA HIS A 72 -1.54 -6.72 -5.98
C HIS A 72 -1.20 -7.06 -4.53
N TYR A 73 -2.17 -6.86 -3.65
CA TYR A 73 -2.25 -7.59 -2.40
C TYR A 73 -2.73 -9.02 -2.67
N HIS A 74 -2.23 -9.98 -1.91
CA HIS A 74 -2.55 -11.40 -2.06
C HIS A 74 -2.98 -12.01 -0.74
N LEU A 75 -3.84 -13.02 -0.82
CA LEU A 75 -4.17 -13.90 0.28
C LEU A 75 -3.08 -14.95 0.47
N GLN A 76 -3.01 -15.59 1.66
CA GLN A 76 -2.13 -16.73 1.87
C GLN A 76 -2.58 -17.90 1.01
N GLY A 77 -1.64 -18.46 0.25
CA GLY A 77 -1.83 -19.71 -0.46
C GLY A 77 -1.38 -20.93 0.35
N ALA A 78 -1.58 -22.12 -0.20
CA ALA A 78 -1.30 -23.38 0.48
C ALA A 78 0.10 -23.97 0.14
N ALA A 79 0.81 -23.39 -0.85
CA ALA A 79 2.06 -23.99 -1.35
C ALA A 79 3.24 -23.81 -0.37
N SER A 80 3.20 -22.80 0.48
CA SER A 80 4.27 -22.49 1.44
C SER A 80 3.75 -21.69 2.64
N ALA A 81 4.41 -21.84 3.77
CA ALA A 81 4.22 -20.95 4.93
C ALA A 81 4.81 -19.54 4.70
N ASP A 82 5.82 -19.41 3.82
CA ASP A 82 6.32 -18.12 3.35
C ASP A 82 5.28 -17.49 2.41
N PRO A 83 4.74 -16.30 2.75
CA PRO A 83 3.69 -15.66 1.99
C PRO A 83 4.06 -15.47 0.50
N CYS A 84 5.28 -15.02 0.21
CA CYS A 84 5.74 -14.74 -1.15
C CYS A 84 5.88 -16.00 -2.03
N SER A 85 5.99 -17.16 -1.40
CA SER A 85 6.10 -18.49 -2.07
C SER A 85 4.80 -19.30 -1.96
N SER A 86 3.74 -18.73 -1.36
CA SER A 86 2.51 -19.47 -1.02
C SER A 86 1.59 -19.74 -2.20
N GLY A 87 1.72 -18.99 -3.30
CA GLY A 87 0.84 -19.11 -4.47
C GLY A 87 -0.60 -18.66 -4.21
N GLY A 88 -0.79 -17.73 -3.28
CA GLY A 88 -2.12 -17.22 -2.93
C GLY A 88 -2.74 -16.35 -4.01
N ALA A 89 -4.06 -16.29 -4.02
CA ALA A 89 -4.83 -15.53 -5.00
C ALA A 89 -4.63 -14.01 -4.86
N PRO A 90 -4.51 -13.27 -5.96
CA PRO A 90 -4.48 -11.81 -5.93
C PRO A 90 -5.85 -11.24 -5.54
N ILE A 91 -5.83 -10.15 -4.80
CA ILE A 91 -7.01 -9.33 -4.49
C ILE A 91 -7.14 -8.31 -5.62
N MET A 92 -8.00 -8.59 -6.60
CA MET A 92 -8.06 -7.84 -7.87
C MET A 92 -8.35 -6.35 -7.70
N ASN A 93 -9.17 -5.96 -6.70
CA ASN A 93 -9.49 -4.56 -6.42
C ASN A 93 -8.28 -3.75 -5.93
N SER A 94 -7.16 -4.40 -5.62
CA SER A 94 -5.93 -3.76 -5.14
C SER A 94 -4.89 -3.51 -6.22
N ALA A 95 -5.24 -3.73 -7.49
CA ALA A 95 -4.31 -3.58 -8.61
C ALA A 95 -3.75 -2.17 -8.73
N LEU A 96 -2.41 -2.07 -8.75
CA LEU A 96 -1.67 -0.84 -9.04
C LEU A 96 -0.84 -1.08 -10.30
N VAL A 97 -1.08 -0.31 -11.36
CA VAL A 97 -0.39 -0.46 -12.64
C VAL A 97 0.48 0.76 -12.90
N GLY A 98 1.69 0.55 -13.41
CA GLY A 98 2.59 1.61 -13.80
C GLY A 98 3.69 1.12 -14.71
N GLN A 99 4.47 2.05 -15.25
CA GLN A 99 5.61 1.77 -16.10
C GLN A 99 6.89 2.24 -15.41
N SER A 100 7.92 1.40 -15.42
CA SER A 100 9.26 1.80 -14.99
C SER A 100 9.84 2.84 -15.95
N ASP A 101 10.68 3.71 -15.40
CA ASP A 101 11.41 4.69 -16.21
C ASP A 101 12.58 4.07 -17.01
N ALA A 102 13.31 4.91 -17.75
CA ALA A 102 14.46 4.49 -18.55
C ALA A 102 15.63 3.92 -17.71
N THR A 103 15.62 4.11 -16.39
CA THR A 103 16.62 3.58 -15.46
C THR A 103 16.16 2.33 -14.71
N GLY A 104 14.94 1.86 -14.96
CA GLY A 104 14.35 0.72 -14.27
C GLY A 104 13.82 1.05 -12.87
N MET A 105 13.52 2.31 -12.59
CA MET A 105 12.82 2.73 -11.37
C MET A 105 11.31 2.77 -11.60
N LEU A 106 10.55 2.30 -10.62
CA LEU A 106 9.10 2.26 -10.63
C LEU A 106 8.54 2.86 -9.34
N THR A 107 7.53 3.71 -9.47
CA THR A 107 6.69 4.13 -8.35
C THR A 107 5.25 3.78 -8.65
N LEU A 108 4.63 2.98 -7.78
CA LEU A 108 3.21 2.66 -7.81
C LEU A 108 2.53 3.30 -6.61
N THR A 109 1.44 4.01 -6.84
CA THR A 109 0.66 4.64 -5.77
C THR A 109 -0.82 4.42 -6.01
N GLY A 110 -1.56 4.11 -4.95
CA GLY A 110 -3.00 3.97 -5.03
C GLY A 110 -3.64 3.70 -3.68
N SER A 111 -4.95 3.50 -3.71
CA SER A 111 -5.74 3.21 -2.51
C SER A 111 -6.76 2.13 -2.80
N VAL A 112 -7.11 1.38 -1.77
CA VAL A 112 -8.11 0.31 -1.80
C VAL A 112 -8.94 0.36 -0.51
N ALA A 113 -10.17 -0.13 -0.54
CA ALA A 113 -10.96 -0.26 0.69
C ALA A 113 -10.26 -1.20 1.68
N ALA A 114 -10.16 -0.79 2.95
CA ALA A 114 -9.49 -1.60 3.97
C ALA A 114 -10.13 -2.98 4.15
N ALA A 115 -11.46 -3.08 3.95
CA ALA A 115 -12.18 -4.33 4.01
C ALA A 115 -11.74 -5.35 2.95
N ASP A 116 -11.33 -4.88 1.75
CA ASP A 116 -10.92 -5.76 0.66
C ASP A 116 -9.56 -6.42 0.93
N VAL A 117 -8.67 -5.74 1.67
CA VAL A 117 -7.30 -6.20 1.90
C VAL A 117 -7.00 -6.62 3.34
N MET A 118 -8.01 -6.65 4.21
CA MET A 118 -7.84 -6.97 5.64
C MET A 118 -7.22 -8.35 5.90
N ASN A 119 -7.35 -9.30 4.98
CA ASN A 119 -6.79 -10.65 5.07
C ASN A 119 -5.57 -10.83 4.17
N ALA A 120 -5.04 -9.76 3.60
CA ALA A 120 -3.84 -9.82 2.78
C ALA A 120 -2.62 -10.21 3.62
N THR A 121 -1.79 -11.09 3.07
CA THR A 121 -0.58 -11.59 3.73
C THR A 121 0.71 -11.20 3.02
N TYR A 122 0.63 -10.80 1.75
CA TYR A 122 1.78 -10.30 1.01
C TYR A 122 1.38 -9.32 -0.09
N PHE A 123 2.36 -8.52 -0.50
CA PHE A 123 2.27 -7.60 -1.63
C PHE A 123 3.27 -8.07 -2.69
N ASN A 124 2.78 -8.32 -3.91
CA ASN A 124 3.58 -8.87 -5.00
C ASN A 124 3.50 -7.96 -6.24
N ILE A 125 4.63 -7.80 -6.91
CA ILE A 125 4.75 -7.01 -8.14
C ILE A 125 5.15 -7.95 -9.26
N HIS A 126 4.38 -7.94 -10.33
CA HIS A 126 4.54 -8.74 -11.54
C HIS A 126 4.96 -7.85 -12.71
N THR A 127 5.67 -8.39 -13.68
CA THR A 127 5.71 -7.78 -15.01
C THR A 127 4.30 -7.82 -15.59
N ALA A 128 3.85 -6.72 -16.16
CA ALA A 128 2.58 -6.65 -16.87
C ALA A 128 2.79 -6.75 -18.39
N ARG A 129 1.83 -7.35 -19.09
CA ARG A 129 1.90 -7.49 -20.56
C ARG A 129 1.78 -6.14 -21.26
N ASP A 130 1.01 -5.23 -20.67
CA ASP A 130 0.74 -3.90 -21.18
C ASP A 130 0.17 -2.98 -20.08
N ALA A 131 -0.26 -1.80 -20.45
CA ALA A 131 -0.85 -0.80 -19.55
C ALA A 131 -2.18 -1.23 -18.89
N THR A 132 -2.81 -2.33 -19.31
CA THR A 132 -4.02 -2.85 -18.65
C THR A 132 -3.70 -3.61 -17.37
N GLY A 133 -2.43 -3.96 -17.15
CA GLY A 133 -1.98 -4.59 -15.93
C GLY A 133 -2.22 -6.11 -15.87
N ALA A 134 -2.38 -6.79 -17.01
CA ALA A 134 -2.45 -8.25 -17.02
C ALA A 134 -1.09 -8.85 -16.64
N PRO A 135 -0.96 -9.64 -15.53
CA PRO A 135 0.31 -10.23 -15.12
C PRO A 135 0.91 -11.14 -16.19
N ALA A 136 2.23 -11.08 -16.38
CA ALA A 136 2.98 -11.90 -17.31
C ALA A 136 3.81 -12.99 -16.62
N ASP A 137 3.98 -12.93 -15.30
CA ASP A 137 4.80 -13.83 -14.49
C ASP A 137 4.21 -14.06 -13.09
N ALA A 138 4.87 -14.87 -12.28
CA ALA A 138 4.46 -15.17 -10.90
C ALA A 138 4.84 -14.09 -9.87
N GLY A 139 5.47 -12.99 -10.33
CA GLY A 139 5.96 -11.91 -9.47
C GLY A 139 7.47 -11.78 -9.46
N VAL A 140 7.97 -10.59 -9.74
CA VAL A 140 9.41 -10.29 -9.82
C VAL A 140 9.98 -9.79 -8.50
N THR A 141 9.13 -9.20 -7.63
CA THR A 141 9.51 -8.75 -6.28
C THR A 141 8.30 -8.78 -5.35
N CYS A 142 8.53 -9.15 -4.09
CA CYS A 142 7.47 -9.42 -3.12
C CYS A 142 7.91 -9.09 -1.69
N THR A 143 6.94 -8.88 -0.81
CA THR A 143 7.13 -8.83 0.63
C THR A 143 5.91 -9.36 1.38
N GLY A 144 6.14 -10.07 2.49
CA GLY A 144 5.08 -10.35 3.46
C GLY A 144 4.63 -9.08 4.15
N ILE A 145 3.34 -8.95 4.39
CA ILE A 145 2.73 -7.80 5.08
C ILE A 145 1.81 -8.24 6.20
N LYS A 146 1.50 -7.31 7.10
CA LYS A 146 0.43 -7.46 8.11
C LYS A 146 -0.48 -6.24 7.99
N MET A 147 -1.79 -6.48 7.87
CA MET A 147 -2.81 -5.44 7.75
C MET A 147 -3.44 -5.08 9.10
#